data_6a27e41370aa4cbf7969b1c6a6dd0503
#
_entry.id   6a27e41370aa4cbf7969b1c6a6dd0503
#
_cell.length_a   1.000
_cell.length_b   1.000
_cell.length_c   1.000
_cell.angle_alpha   90.00
_cell.angle_beta   90.00
_cell.angle_gamma   90.00
#
_symmetry.space_group_name_H-M   'P 1'
#
loop_
_entity.id
_entity.type
_entity.pdbx_description
1 polymer ?
#
loop_
_entity_poly.entity_id
_entity_poly.type
_entity_poly.pdbx_seq_one_letter_code
_entity_poly.pdbx_strand_id
1 'polypeptide(L)'
;MKLLEHRIVLPSHTGTVTLIPFGCVHADDEGFDEDRFEECLTAIATTPHCYAIGLGDYKSFARTHYRNHIRAYRADEDSQRDMDNLVEAEAHKFYTKYLKRIQGKLWGLAEGNHH
;
A
#
# COMPACT_ATOMS: atom_id res chain seq x y z
N MET A 1 12.60 -13.85 13.04
CA MET A 1 11.29 -13.64 12.40
C MET A 1 10.30 -13.09 13.42
N LYS A 2 9.55 -12.08 13.04
CA LYS A 2 8.53 -11.49 13.92
C LYS A 2 7.16 -12.08 13.55
N LEU A 3 6.46 -12.64 14.54
CA LEU A 3 5.11 -13.17 14.34
C LEU A 3 4.09 -12.10 14.68
N LEU A 4 3.15 -11.86 13.77
CA LEU A 4 2.01 -10.98 13.99
C LEU A 4 0.75 -11.85 14.13
N GLU A 5 0.00 -11.59 15.19
CA GLU A 5 -1.25 -12.32 15.44
C GLU A 5 -2.42 -11.36 15.36
N HIS A 6 -3.42 -11.73 14.57
CA HIS A 6 -4.69 -11.02 14.51
C HIS A 6 -5.80 -11.93 14.96
N ARG A 7 -6.48 -11.54 16.04
CA ARG A 7 -7.57 -12.33 16.60
C ARG A 7 -8.91 -11.72 16.20
N ILE A 8 -9.77 -12.54 15.64
CA ILE A 8 -11.08 -12.13 15.19
C ILE A 8 -12.12 -12.99 15.94
N VAL A 9 -13.07 -12.30 16.59
CA VAL A 9 -14.16 -12.98 17.28
C VAL A 9 -15.42 -12.84 16.43
N LEU A 10 -15.94 -13.98 15.99
CA LEU A 10 -17.17 -14.03 15.20
C LEU A 10 -18.38 -14.27 16.11
N PRO A 11 -19.56 -13.72 15.76
CA PRO A 11 -20.77 -13.90 16.57
C PRO A 11 -21.30 -15.33 16.57
N SER A 12 -20.88 -16.16 15.60
CA SER A 12 -21.25 -17.58 15.56
C SER A 12 -20.20 -18.37 14.77
N HIS A 13 -20.24 -19.69 14.92
CA HIS A 13 -19.34 -20.60 14.19
C HIS A 13 -19.63 -20.66 12.68
N THR A 14 -20.78 -20.09 12.25
CA THR A 14 -21.11 -19.99 10.83
C THR A 14 -20.75 -18.62 10.24
N GLY A 15 -20.12 -17.76 11.04
CA GLY A 15 -19.68 -16.46 10.59
C GLY A 15 -18.59 -16.56 9.52
N THR A 16 -18.49 -15.52 8.68
CA THR A 16 -17.54 -15.46 7.58
C THR A 16 -16.56 -14.33 7.80
N VAL A 17 -15.28 -14.59 7.56
CA VAL A 17 -14.23 -13.59 7.51
C VAL A 17 -13.75 -13.48 6.06
N THR A 18 -13.66 -12.27 5.57
CA THR A 18 -13.19 -11.99 4.22
C THR A 18 -11.83 -11.31 4.30
N LEU A 19 -10.86 -11.83 3.57
CA LEU A 19 -9.55 -11.21 3.42
C LEU A 19 -9.37 -10.82 1.97
N ILE A 20 -9.10 -9.53 1.74
CA ILE A 20 -8.91 -8.99 0.40
C ILE A 20 -7.44 -8.63 0.21
N PRO A 21 -6.68 -9.38 -0.59
CA PRO A 21 -5.36 -8.97 -1.00
C PRO A 21 -5.46 -7.92 -2.10
N PHE A 22 -4.63 -6.89 -2.05
CA PHE A 22 -4.57 -5.90 -3.12
C PHE A 22 -3.11 -5.58 -3.44
N GLY A 23 -2.84 -5.31 -4.70
CA GLY A 23 -1.50 -5.01 -5.15
C GLY A 23 -1.50 -4.46 -6.56
N CYS A 24 -0.32 -4.11 -7.05
CA CYS A 24 -0.13 -3.54 -8.38
C CYS A 24 -1.04 -2.35 -8.64
N VAL A 25 -1.24 -1.51 -7.61
CA VAL A 25 -2.12 -0.33 -7.71
C VAL A 25 -1.53 0.72 -8.63
N HIS A 26 -0.21 0.95 -8.55
CA HIS A 26 0.51 1.94 -9.36
C HIS A 26 -0.21 3.28 -9.39
N ALA A 27 -0.47 3.83 -8.20
CA ALA A 27 -1.31 5.02 -8.00
C ALA A 27 -0.77 6.28 -8.68
N ASP A 28 0.49 6.28 -9.09
CA ASP A 28 1.12 7.39 -9.80
C ASP A 28 1.17 7.20 -11.33
N ASP A 29 0.60 6.12 -11.84
CA ASP A 29 0.55 5.84 -13.27
C ASP A 29 -0.73 6.37 -13.92
N GLU A 30 -0.64 6.70 -15.22
CA GLU A 30 -1.79 7.17 -15.99
C GLU A 30 -2.92 6.14 -16.07
N GLY A 31 -2.56 4.85 -16.04
CA GLY A 31 -3.52 3.75 -16.07
C GLY A 31 -4.19 3.45 -14.74
N PHE A 32 -3.92 4.24 -13.71
CA PHE A 32 -4.50 4.02 -12.38
C PHE A 32 -6.00 4.27 -12.38
N ASP A 33 -6.77 3.24 -12.06
CA ASP A 33 -8.22 3.33 -11.92
C ASP A 33 -8.57 3.69 -10.48
N GLU A 34 -8.55 4.98 -10.18
CA GLU A 34 -8.79 5.50 -8.84
C GLU A 34 -10.19 5.16 -8.34
N ASP A 35 -11.19 5.27 -9.20
CA ASP A 35 -12.58 5.01 -8.81
C ASP A 35 -12.76 3.55 -8.37
N ARG A 36 -12.16 2.62 -9.10
CA ARG A 36 -12.21 1.20 -8.75
C ARG A 36 -11.50 0.90 -7.45
N PHE A 37 -10.35 1.53 -7.23
CA PHE A 37 -9.62 1.38 -5.98
C PHE A 37 -10.39 1.96 -4.81
N GLU A 38 -11.00 3.13 -4.99
CA GLU A 38 -11.86 3.76 -3.99
C GLU A 38 -13.07 2.87 -3.64
N GLU A 39 -13.69 2.25 -4.63
CA GLU A 39 -14.78 1.30 -4.41
C GLU A 39 -14.33 0.11 -3.57
N CYS A 40 -13.15 -0.42 -3.87
CA CYS A 40 -12.57 -1.52 -3.11
C CYS A 40 -12.35 -1.13 -1.65
N LEU A 41 -11.76 0.04 -1.41
CA LEU A 41 -11.52 0.53 -0.05
C LEU A 41 -12.82 0.75 0.72
N THR A 42 -13.83 1.28 0.05
CA THR A 42 -15.16 1.47 0.65
C THR A 42 -15.78 0.13 1.03
N ALA A 43 -15.69 -0.86 0.15
CA ALA A 43 -16.19 -2.19 0.43
C ALA A 43 -15.52 -2.82 1.65
N ILE A 44 -14.20 -2.70 1.77
CA ILE A 44 -13.46 -3.18 2.94
C ILE A 44 -13.93 -2.45 4.19
N ALA A 45 -14.02 -1.12 4.13
CA ALA A 45 -14.36 -0.30 5.29
C ALA A 45 -15.77 -0.57 5.82
N THR A 46 -16.71 -0.89 4.94
CA THR A 46 -18.13 -1.03 5.29
C THR A 46 -18.60 -2.46 5.49
N THR A 47 -17.82 -3.45 5.08
CA THR A 47 -18.19 -4.86 5.21
C THR A 47 -17.73 -5.40 6.57
N PRO A 48 -18.63 -5.98 7.38
CA PRO A 48 -18.24 -6.59 8.65
C PRO A 48 -17.26 -7.75 8.44
N HIS A 49 -16.29 -7.87 9.34
CA HIS A 49 -15.27 -8.95 9.31
C HIS A 49 -14.53 -9.05 7.97
N CYS A 50 -14.32 -7.90 7.33
CA CYS A 50 -13.56 -7.80 6.10
C CYS A 50 -12.22 -7.11 6.40
N TYR A 51 -11.14 -7.72 5.95
CA TYR A 51 -9.77 -7.27 6.21
C TYR A 51 -8.98 -7.22 4.91
N ALA A 52 -7.88 -6.52 4.93
CA ALA A 52 -7.06 -6.36 3.74
C ALA A 52 -5.58 -6.60 4.04
N ILE A 53 -4.86 -7.04 3.02
CA ILE A 53 -3.42 -7.14 3.05
C ILE A 53 -2.88 -6.60 1.73
N GLY A 54 -1.87 -5.75 1.80
CA GLY A 54 -1.24 -5.20 0.61
C GLY A 54 -0.10 -6.07 0.12
N LEU A 55 -0.07 -6.34 -1.17
CA LEU A 55 0.91 -7.21 -1.81
C LEU A 55 2.08 -6.46 -2.45
N GLY A 56 2.07 -5.13 -2.40
CA GLY A 56 3.14 -4.31 -2.97
C GLY A 56 2.74 -3.54 -4.21
N ASP A 57 3.69 -2.81 -4.76
CA ASP A 57 3.54 -2.04 -6.00
C ASP A 57 2.39 -1.03 -5.93
N TYR A 58 2.30 -0.30 -4.81
CA TYR A 58 1.26 0.71 -4.60
C TYR A 58 1.52 1.95 -5.44
N LYS A 59 2.78 2.27 -5.68
CA LYS A 59 3.25 3.33 -6.55
C LYS A 59 4.39 2.83 -7.42
N SER A 60 4.52 3.40 -8.60
CA SER A 60 5.53 2.97 -9.55
C SER A 60 6.79 3.82 -9.44
N PHE A 61 7.52 3.68 -8.34
CA PHE A 61 8.80 4.41 -8.14
C PHE A 61 9.86 4.02 -9.17
N ALA A 62 9.59 2.99 -9.98
CA ALA A 62 10.49 2.53 -11.04
C ALA A 62 10.28 3.23 -12.39
N ARG A 63 9.49 4.29 -12.44
CA ARG A 63 9.33 5.11 -13.65
C ARG A 63 10.69 5.61 -14.15
N THR A 64 10.80 5.79 -15.45
CA THR A 64 12.06 6.16 -16.10
C THR A 64 12.71 7.38 -15.47
N HIS A 65 11.95 8.42 -15.16
CA HIS A 65 12.52 9.62 -14.55
C HIS A 65 13.02 9.39 -13.12
N TYR A 66 12.37 8.53 -12.35
CA TYR A 66 12.87 8.15 -11.02
C TYR A 66 14.15 7.33 -11.13
N ARG A 67 14.21 6.39 -12.08
CA ARG A 67 15.43 5.62 -12.34
C ARG A 67 16.58 6.53 -12.72
N ASN A 68 16.34 7.51 -13.56
CA ASN A 68 17.34 8.49 -13.96
C ASN A 68 17.81 9.33 -12.78
N HIS A 69 16.91 9.76 -11.92
CA HIS A 69 17.27 10.46 -10.70
C HIS A 69 18.13 9.60 -9.78
N ILE A 70 17.75 8.37 -9.57
CA ILE A 70 18.54 7.42 -8.76
C ILE A 70 19.95 7.27 -9.31
N ARG A 71 20.09 7.13 -10.62
CA ARG A 71 21.40 7.02 -11.27
C ARG A 71 22.23 8.29 -11.10
N ALA A 72 21.63 9.45 -11.26
CA ALA A 72 22.30 10.73 -11.14
C ALA A 72 22.81 10.99 -9.72
N TYR A 73 22.07 10.53 -8.71
CA TYR A 73 22.35 10.80 -7.31
C TYR A 73 23.11 9.68 -6.59
N ARG A 74 23.41 8.58 -7.25
CA ARG A 74 24.03 7.40 -6.62
C ARG A 74 25.38 7.67 -5.95
N ALA A 75 26.13 8.63 -6.42
CA ALA A 75 27.46 8.93 -5.90
C ALA A 75 27.48 9.94 -4.76
N ASP A 76 26.32 10.48 -4.40
CA ASP A 76 26.19 11.57 -3.43
C ASP A 76 25.25 11.12 -2.29
N GLU A 77 25.79 11.06 -1.07
CA GLU A 77 25.03 10.65 0.11
C GLU A 77 23.87 11.59 0.42
N ASP A 78 24.05 12.90 0.26
CA ASP A 78 22.99 13.86 0.53
C ASP A 78 21.86 13.71 -0.48
N SER A 79 22.19 13.48 -1.73
CA SER A 79 21.19 13.24 -2.77
C SER A 79 20.46 11.92 -2.57
N GLN A 80 21.17 10.88 -2.10
CA GLN A 80 20.53 9.62 -1.76
C GLN A 80 19.55 9.79 -0.62
N ARG A 81 19.89 10.57 0.38
CA ARG A 81 19.01 10.89 1.51
C ARG A 81 17.77 11.65 1.04
N ASP A 82 17.93 12.59 0.12
CA ASP A 82 16.81 13.34 -0.46
C ASP A 82 15.85 12.42 -1.23
N MET A 83 16.37 11.44 -1.96
CA MET A 83 15.56 10.44 -2.65
C MET A 83 14.79 9.55 -1.66
N ASP A 84 15.44 9.10 -0.60
CA ASP A 84 14.81 8.30 0.43
C ASP A 84 13.68 9.07 1.10
N ASN A 85 13.90 10.36 1.40
CA ASN A 85 12.88 11.23 1.98
C ASN A 85 11.70 11.43 1.03
N LEU A 86 11.97 11.54 -0.27
CA LEU A 86 10.91 11.66 -1.28
C LEU A 86 10.04 10.40 -1.32
N VAL A 87 10.65 9.22 -1.30
CA VAL A 87 9.94 7.95 -1.30
C VAL A 87 9.07 7.83 -0.03
N GLU A 88 9.63 8.18 1.13
CA GLU A 88 8.87 8.19 2.38
C GLU A 88 7.67 9.14 2.33
N ALA A 89 7.88 10.36 1.82
CA ALA A 89 6.82 11.36 1.69
C ALA A 89 5.71 10.87 0.78
N GLU A 90 6.04 10.24 -0.34
CA GLU A 90 5.06 9.69 -1.27
C GLU A 90 4.30 8.51 -0.68
N ALA A 91 4.98 7.64 0.06
CA ALA A 91 4.35 6.54 0.77
C ALA A 91 3.35 7.05 1.83
N HIS A 92 3.73 8.09 2.56
CA HIS A 92 2.86 8.72 3.56
C HIS A 92 1.63 9.35 2.92
N LYS A 93 1.79 10.02 1.78
CA LYS A 93 0.66 10.59 1.03
C LYS A 93 -0.31 9.50 0.59
N PHE A 94 0.21 8.40 0.06
CA PHE A 94 -0.61 7.26 -0.37
C PHE A 94 -1.40 6.69 0.80
N TYR A 95 -0.74 6.46 1.93
CA TYR A 95 -1.40 5.97 3.14
C TYR A 95 -2.51 6.93 3.59
N THR A 96 -2.20 8.20 3.72
CA THR A 96 -3.15 9.20 4.21
C THR A 96 -4.35 9.35 3.29
N LYS A 97 -4.12 9.32 1.98
CA LYS A 97 -5.18 9.49 1.00
C LYS A 97 -6.10 8.27 0.88
N TYR A 98 -5.53 7.08 0.96
CA TYR A 98 -6.26 5.84 0.65
C TYR A 98 -6.40 4.90 1.84
N LEU A 99 -5.30 4.49 2.44
CA LEU A 99 -5.30 3.37 3.38
C LEU A 99 -5.80 3.73 4.77
N LYS A 100 -5.77 5.01 5.12
CA LYS A 100 -6.19 5.46 6.45
C LYS A 100 -7.64 5.08 6.76
N ARG A 101 -8.50 5.07 5.75
CA ARG A 101 -9.92 4.72 5.90
C ARG A 101 -10.16 3.25 6.26
N ILE A 102 -9.16 2.39 6.04
CA ILE A 102 -9.23 0.97 6.42
C ILE A 102 -8.23 0.62 7.52
N GLN A 103 -7.81 1.61 8.31
CA GLN A 103 -6.73 1.47 9.27
C GLN A 103 -6.90 0.29 10.23
N GLY A 104 -8.03 0.09 10.83
CA GLY A 104 -8.26 -1.02 11.76
C GLY A 104 -8.44 -2.39 11.08
N LYS A 105 -8.50 -2.41 9.76
CA LYS A 105 -8.78 -3.61 8.96
C LYS A 105 -7.62 -4.00 8.06
N LEU A 106 -6.57 -3.21 8.01
CA LEU A 106 -5.38 -3.48 7.22
C LEU A 106 -4.38 -4.28 8.06
N TRP A 107 -4.15 -5.52 7.68
CA TRP A 107 -3.28 -6.41 8.45
C TRP A 107 -1.80 -6.20 8.18
N GLY A 108 -1.45 -5.75 7.01
CA GLY A 108 -0.07 -5.51 6.67
C GLY A 108 0.11 -5.07 5.24
N LEU A 109 1.31 -4.60 4.96
CA LEU A 109 1.72 -4.17 3.63
C LEU A 109 3.05 -4.86 3.29
N ALA A 110 3.05 -5.64 2.23
CA ALA A 110 4.27 -6.21 1.70
C ALA A 110 4.92 -5.21 0.73
N GLU A 111 6.22 -5.24 0.64
CA GLU A 111 6.94 -4.48 -0.36
C GLU A 111 6.81 -5.13 -1.73
N GLY A 112 6.67 -4.31 -2.76
CA GLY A 112 6.70 -4.77 -4.13
C GLY A 112 8.11 -4.85 -4.68
N ASN A 113 8.22 -5.23 -5.93
CA ASN A 113 9.52 -5.33 -6.60
C ASN A 113 9.86 -4.10 -7.48
N HIS A 114 9.03 -3.06 -7.45
CA HIS A 114 9.21 -1.83 -8.22
C HIS A 114 9.45 -0.60 -7.34
N HIS A 115 10.17 -0.78 -6.27
CA HIS A 115 10.49 0.32 -5.32
C HIS A 115 11.94 0.78 -5.37
#